data_174cbb04ce000897bf2f54e57454bee4
#
_entry.id   174cbb04ce000897bf2f54e57454bee4
#
_cell.length_a   1.000
_cell.length_b   1.000
_cell.length_c   1.000
_cell.angle_alpha   90.00
_cell.angle_beta   90.00
_cell.angle_gamma   90.00
#
_symmetry.space_group_name_H-M   'P 1'
#
loop_
_entity.id
_entity.type
_entity.pdbx_description
1 polymer ?
#
loop_
_entity_poly.entity_id
_entity_poly.type
_entity_poly.pdbx_seq_one_letter_code
_entity_poly.pdbx_strand_id
1 'polypeptide(L)'
;MNVTQKNQQALTKRFGRSVVVLFGVLSVCFVVNAQDFKLGVINTQKVVESYSKAIEADTELKTLQDRLAGRLKKLEDEIITMEERLTKQELFLDEDAVRSAQADIVRKQDEYRQKLKVGQDSLMEKQKELLEPILQEVKDLIIQIGKEEKYSLILDKQAALFVESKYDLTDSLILRLNEKYKKDGQDKDKSNE
;
A
#
# COMPACT_ATOMS: atom_id res chain seq x y z
N MET A 1 -64.17 -46.54 -52.41
CA MET A 1 -62.85 -46.73 -51.67
C MET A 1 -61.89 -45.65 -52.08
N ASN A 2 -61.43 -44.87 -51.07
CA ASN A 2 -60.17 -44.07 -51.02
C ASN A 2 -60.12 -42.58 -51.46
N VAL A 3 -61.05 -41.81 -51.02
CA VAL A 3 -60.81 -40.35 -50.99
C VAL A 3 -60.37 -39.88 -49.60
N THR A 4 -60.74 -40.61 -48.55
CA THR A 4 -60.48 -40.24 -47.15
C THR A 4 -59.03 -40.53 -46.72
N GLN A 5 -58.29 -41.45 -47.29
CA GLN A 5 -56.92 -41.79 -46.95
C GLN A 5 -55.88 -40.82 -47.53
N LYS A 6 -56.19 -40.20 -48.69
CA LYS A 6 -55.25 -39.28 -49.33
C LYS A 6 -55.11 -37.92 -48.57
N ASN A 7 -56.18 -37.52 -47.88
CA ASN A 7 -56.18 -36.28 -47.12
C ASN A 7 -55.49 -36.40 -45.76
N GLN A 8 -55.43 -37.58 -45.13
CA GLN A 8 -54.76 -37.81 -43.87
C GLN A 8 -53.24 -37.80 -44.02
N GLN A 9 -52.67 -38.28 -45.13
CA GLN A 9 -51.21 -38.28 -45.32
C GLN A 9 -50.67 -36.92 -45.74
N ALA A 10 -51.45 -36.00 -46.26
CA ALA A 10 -51.02 -34.65 -46.58
C ALA A 10 -50.95 -33.72 -45.34
N LEU A 11 -51.80 -33.98 -44.35
CA LEU A 11 -51.83 -33.22 -43.11
C LEU A 11 -50.62 -33.55 -42.14
N THR A 12 -50.26 -34.85 -42.11
CA THR A 12 -49.11 -35.26 -41.21
C THR A 12 -47.78 -34.85 -41.78
N LYS A 13 -47.61 -34.73 -43.12
CA LYS A 13 -46.31 -34.20 -43.65
C LYS A 13 -46.14 -32.70 -43.51
N ARG A 14 -47.23 -31.93 -43.44
CA ARG A 14 -47.14 -30.47 -43.22
C ARG A 14 -46.87 -30.08 -41.73
N PHE A 15 -47.44 -30.84 -40.77
CA PHE A 15 -47.20 -30.62 -39.35
C PHE A 15 -45.79 -31.01 -38.91
N GLY A 16 -45.22 -32.11 -39.43
CA GLY A 16 -43.88 -32.56 -39.09
C GLY A 16 -42.76 -31.60 -39.51
N ARG A 17 -42.94 -30.93 -40.67
CA ARG A 17 -41.91 -29.96 -41.15
C ARG A 17 -41.91 -28.63 -40.39
N SER A 18 -43.08 -28.17 -39.91
CA SER A 18 -43.20 -26.93 -39.13
C SER A 18 -42.71 -27.10 -37.68
N VAL A 19 -42.88 -28.26 -37.07
CA VAL A 19 -42.40 -28.54 -35.71
C VAL A 19 -40.88 -28.69 -35.68
N VAL A 20 -40.27 -29.29 -36.73
CA VAL A 20 -38.80 -29.41 -36.80
C VAL A 20 -38.11 -28.07 -37.03
N VAL A 21 -38.74 -27.16 -37.79
CA VAL A 21 -38.19 -25.80 -38.00
C VAL A 21 -38.33 -24.94 -36.73
N LEU A 22 -39.41 -25.11 -35.96
CA LEU A 22 -39.60 -24.37 -34.71
C LEU A 22 -38.62 -24.80 -33.59
N PHE A 23 -38.25 -26.10 -33.57
CA PHE A 23 -37.26 -26.62 -32.61
C PHE A 23 -35.80 -26.25 -32.96
N GLY A 24 -35.51 -26.06 -34.25
CA GLY A 24 -34.20 -25.65 -34.76
C GLY A 24 -33.89 -24.17 -34.51
N VAL A 25 -34.88 -23.28 -34.40
CA VAL A 25 -34.70 -21.84 -34.16
C VAL A 25 -34.54 -21.52 -32.67
N LEU A 26 -35.00 -22.37 -31.74
CA LEU A 26 -34.89 -22.16 -30.31
C LEU A 26 -33.56 -22.62 -29.74
N SER A 27 -32.71 -23.31 -30.53
CA SER A 27 -31.40 -23.84 -30.07
C SER A 27 -30.22 -22.87 -30.28
N VAL A 28 -30.42 -21.65 -30.82
CA VAL A 28 -29.35 -20.74 -31.22
C VAL A 28 -29.09 -19.60 -30.20
N CYS A 29 -29.84 -19.49 -29.11
CA CYS A 29 -29.79 -18.30 -28.23
C CYS A 29 -29.23 -18.53 -26.84
N PHE A 30 -28.35 -19.50 -26.58
CA PHE A 30 -27.57 -19.53 -25.34
C PHE A 30 -26.07 -19.59 -25.65
N VAL A 31 -25.55 -18.59 -26.37
CA VAL A 31 -24.17 -18.19 -26.15
C VAL A 31 -24.20 -17.40 -24.84
N VAL A 32 -24.17 -18.11 -23.72
CA VAL A 32 -23.80 -17.52 -22.43
C VAL A 32 -22.37 -17.03 -22.61
N ASN A 33 -22.19 -15.72 -22.81
CA ASN A 33 -20.90 -15.09 -22.60
C ASN A 33 -20.59 -15.30 -21.13
N ALA A 34 -20.00 -16.44 -20.78
CA ALA A 34 -19.27 -16.58 -19.54
C ALA A 34 -18.14 -15.55 -19.62
N GLN A 35 -18.36 -14.36 -19.08
CA GLN A 35 -17.26 -13.44 -18.87
C GLN A 35 -16.26 -14.20 -17.99
N ASP A 36 -15.09 -14.48 -18.55
CA ASP A 36 -14.02 -15.14 -17.80
C ASP A 36 -13.75 -14.31 -16.55
N PHE A 37 -14.18 -14.82 -15.40
CA PHE A 37 -13.94 -14.17 -14.11
C PHE A 37 -12.45 -14.29 -13.80
N LYS A 38 -11.72 -13.21 -14.05
CA LYS A 38 -10.28 -13.14 -13.82
C LYS A 38 -10.02 -12.63 -12.40
N LEU A 39 -9.45 -13.48 -11.55
CA LEU A 39 -9.05 -13.17 -10.18
C LEU A 39 -7.56 -12.88 -10.13
N GLY A 40 -7.18 -11.85 -9.36
CA GLY A 40 -5.80 -11.55 -8.97
C GLY A 40 -5.67 -11.42 -7.47
N VAL A 41 -4.47 -11.69 -6.95
CA VAL A 41 -4.14 -11.51 -5.53
C VAL A 41 -2.79 -10.82 -5.42
N ILE A 42 -2.66 -9.90 -4.48
CA ILE A 42 -1.45 -9.09 -4.24
C ILE A 42 -1.12 -9.13 -2.75
N ASN A 43 0.13 -9.38 -2.42
CA ASN A 43 0.65 -9.15 -1.08
C ASN A 43 1.12 -7.70 -0.97
N THR A 44 0.25 -6.81 -0.50
CA THR A 44 0.53 -5.36 -0.38
C THR A 44 1.73 -5.09 0.52
N GLN A 45 1.91 -5.85 1.59
CA GLN A 45 3.07 -5.72 2.48
C GLN A 45 4.37 -5.98 1.72
N LYS A 46 4.47 -7.12 1.00
CA LYS A 46 5.66 -7.45 0.20
C LYS A 46 5.93 -6.41 -0.90
N VAL A 47 4.86 -5.86 -1.50
CA VAL A 47 4.98 -4.79 -2.50
C VAL A 47 5.67 -3.58 -1.90
N VAL A 48 5.18 -3.08 -0.76
CA VAL A 48 5.77 -1.90 -0.09
C VAL A 48 7.21 -2.18 0.35
N GLU A 49 7.49 -3.35 0.93
CA GLU A 49 8.84 -3.74 1.37
C GLU A 49 9.85 -3.86 0.22
N SER A 50 9.38 -4.13 -1.00
CA SER A 50 10.24 -4.34 -2.19
C SER A 50 10.22 -3.18 -3.17
N TYR A 51 9.41 -2.16 -2.94
CA TYR A 51 9.33 -0.98 -3.79
C TYR A 51 10.49 -0.02 -3.47
N SER A 52 11.34 0.27 -4.45
CA SER A 52 12.56 1.08 -4.28
C SER A 52 12.29 2.44 -3.62
N LYS A 53 11.22 3.13 -4.01
CA LYS A 53 10.81 4.40 -3.40
C LYS A 53 10.44 4.25 -1.92
N ALA A 54 9.82 3.14 -1.53
CA ALA A 54 9.50 2.86 -0.13
C ALA A 54 10.76 2.56 0.70
N ILE A 55 11.72 1.85 0.12
CA ILE A 55 13.03 1.58 0.75
C ILE A 55 13.82 2.89 0.97
N GLU A 56 13.79 3.80 0.00
CA GLU A 56 14.41 5.13 0.17
C GLU A 56 13.70 5.95 1.27
N ALA A 57 12.37 5.95 1.29
CA ALA A 57 11.59 6.61 2.32
C ALA A 57 11.89 6.07 3.73
N ASP A 58 12.00 4.74 3.87
CA ASP A 58 12.40 4.09 5.14
C ASP A 58 13.81 4.52 5.57
N THR A 59 14.74 4.59 4.64
CA THR A 59 16.11 5.07 4.89
C THR A 59 16.13 6.52 5.35
N GLU A 60 15.32 7.39 4.74
CA GLU A 60 15.18 8.80 5.13
C GLU A 60 14.59 8.94 6.53
N LEU A 61 13.54 8.18 6.84
CA LEU A 61 12.92 8.14 8.17
C LEU A 61 13.89 7.68 9.24
N LYS A 62 14.64 6.61 8.97
CA LYS A 62 15.66 6.10 9.89
C LYS A 62 16.76 7.14 10.14
N THR A 63 17.23 7.81 9.09
CA THR A 63 18.22 8.89 9.21
C THR A 63 17.71 10.04 10.09
N LEU A 64 16.43 10.43 9.92
CA LEU A 64 15.80 11.45 10.77
C LEU A 64 15.70 10.98 12.22
N GLN A 65 15.27 9.74 12.44
CA GLN A 65 15.16 9.13 13.77
C GLN A 65 16.52 9.11 14.50
N ASP A 66 17.58 8.66 13.82
CA ASP A 66 18.93 8.61 14.38
C ASP A 66 19.45 10.01 14.74
N ARG A 67 19.16 11.02 13.90
CA ARG A 67 19.51 12.41 14.15
C ARG A 67 18.79 12.96 15.37
N LEU A 68 17.49 12.69 15.49
CA LEU A 68 16.70 13.12 16.66
C LEU A 68 17.17 12.42 17.93
N ALA A 69 17.39 11.11 17.89
CA ALA A 69 17.94 10.35 19.01
C ALA A 69 19.30 10.89 19.46
N GLY A 70 20.22 11.18 18.54
CA GLY A 70 21.52 11.76 18.86
C GLY A 70 21.45 13.15 19.52
N ARG A 71 20.46 13.98 19.11
CA ARG A 71 20.23 15.29 19.77
C ARG A 71 19.69 15.13 21.19
N LEU A 72 18.72 14.23 21.37
CA LEU A 72 18.16 13.95 22.70
C LEU A 72 19.21 13.37 23.65
N LYS A 73 20.04 12.45 23.14
CA LYS A 73 21.14 11.87 23.92
C LYS A 73 22.10 12.91 24.40
N LYS A 74 22.46 13.91 23.59
CA LYS A 74 23.32 15.02 24.02
C LYS A 74 22.71 15.84 25.17
N LEU A 75 21.39 16.15 25.06
CA LEU A 75 20.70 16.89 26.14
C LEU A 75 20.63 16.07 27.44
N GLU A 76 20.40 14.76 27.32
CA GLU A 76 20.40 13.84 28.46
C GLU A 76 21.78 13.81 29.14
N ASP A 77 22.87 13.69 28.36
CA ASP A 77 24.24 13.69 28.89
C ASP A 77 24.59 15.03 29.54
N GLU A 78 24.10 16.17 28.97
CA GLU A 78 24.24 17.49 29.59
C GLU A 78 23.52 17.56 30.94
N ILE A 79 22.29 17.06 31.05
CA ILE A 79 21.50 17.03 32.29
C ILE A 79 22.26 16.21 33.35
N ILE A 80 22.69 14.99 33.01
CA ILE A 80 23.46 14.12 33.91
C ILE A 80 24.71 14.83 34.39
N THR A 81 25.43 15.48 33.50
CA THR A 81 26.65 16.23 33.86
C THR A 81 26.37 17.40 34.84
N MET A 82 25.25 18.11 34.62
CA MET A 82 24.84 19.22 35.53
C MET A 82 24.45 18.68 36.91
N GLU A 83 23.69 17.58 36.97
CA GLU A 83 23.29 16.92 38.22
C GLU A 83 24.50 16.40 38.99
N GLU A 84 25.44 15.73 38.31
CA GLU A 84 26.70 15.29 38.96
C GLU A 84 27.54 16.44 39.49
N ARG A 85 27.63 17.53 38.69
CA ARG A 85 28.37 18.72 39.14
C ARG A 85 27.76 19.32 40.40
N LEU A 86 26.42 19.48 40.40
CA LEU A 86 25.72 20.00 41.55
C LEU A 86 25.98 19.15 42.80
N THR A 87 25.78 17.82 42.67
CA THR A 87 26.04 16.88 43.79
C THR A 87 27.46 16.94 44.34
N LYS A 88 28.47 17.09 43.47
CA LYS A 88 29.88 17.18 43.89
C LYS A 88 30.25 18.54 44.56
N GLN A 89 29.52 19.59 44.18
CA GLN A 89 29.85 20.96 44.61
C GLN A 89 28.90 21.54 45.68
N GLU A 90 27.76 20.87 45.95
CA GLU A 90 26.71 21.36 46.83
C GLU A 90 27.22 21.81 48.22
N LEU A 91 28.19 21.08 48.79
CA LEU A 91 28.79 21.41 50.09
C LEU A 91 29.66 22.68 50.08
N PHE A 92 30.03 23.17 48.90
CA PHE A 92 30.91 24.35 48.72
C PHE A 92 30.19 25.56 48.15
N LEU A 93 28.93 25.40 47.75
CA LEU A 93 28.09 26.44 47.16
C LEU A 93 27.24 27.11 48.27
N ASP A 94 26.95 28.40 48.10
CA ASP A 94 25.90 29.05 48.86
C ASP A 94 24.50 28.64 48.41
N GLU A 95 23.49 28.94 49.23
CA GLU A 95 22.11 28.53 48.98
C GLU A 95 21.55 29.10 47.66
N ASP A 96 21.93 30.34 47.30
CA ASP A 96 21.45 30.97 46.06
C ASP A 96 22.10 30.33 44.84
N ALA A 97 23.36 29.94 44.90
CA ALA A 97 24.04 29.21 43.82
C ALA A 97 23.45 27.79 43.62
N VAL A 98 23.15 27.09 44.73
CA VAL A 98 22.47 25.78 44.67
C VAL A 98 21.10 25.93 44.00
N ARG A 99 20.29 26.89 44.42
CA ARG A 99 18.97 27.16 43.87
C ARG A 99 19.03 27.50 42.37
N SER A 100 20.00 28.31 41.97
CA SER A 100 20.21 28.66 40.56
C SER A 100 20.60 27.45 39.74
N ALA A 101 21.51 26.60 40.21
CA ALA A 101 21.91 25.37 39.51
C ALA A 101 20.75 24.39 39.37
N GLN A 102 19.92 24.23 40.41
CA GLN A 102 18.71 23.41 40.34
C GLN A 102 17.71 23.94 39.29
N ALA A 103 17.50 25.29 39.26
CA ALA A 103 16.62 25.91 38.24
C ALA A 103 17.15 25.69 36.82
N ASP A 104 18.47 25.72 36.60
CA ASP A 104 19.10 25.44 35.31
C ASP A 104 18.89 23.99 34.87
N ILE A 105 19.02 23.03 35.80
CA ILE A 105 18.73 21.62 35.53
C ILE A 105 17.27 21.43 35.12
N VAL A 106 16.32 22.01 35.88
CA VAL A 106 14.89 21.93 35.56
C VAL A 106 14.60 22.51 34.15
N ARG A 107 15.19 23.66 33.81
CA ARG A 107 15.04 24.28 32.49
C ARG A 107 15.58 23.38 31.38
N LYS A 108 16.70 22.70 31.63
CA LYS A 108 17.29 21.76 30.66
C LYS A 108 16.46 20.52 30.50
N GLN A 109 15.86 20.00 31.57
CA GLN A 109 14.90 18.89 31.50
C GLN A 109 13.61 19.27 30.73
N ASP A 110 13.14 20.53 30.90
CA ASP A 110 11.99 21.03 30.11
C ASP A 110 12.35 21.15 28.64
N GLU A 111 13.55 21.63 28.31
CA GLU A 111 14.06 21.65 26.94
C GLU A 111 14.08 20.24 26.34
N TYR A 112 14.58 19.24 27.08
CA TYR A 112 14.59 17.85 26.66
C TYR A 112 13.16 17.34 26.36
N ARG A 113 12.21 17.55 27.28
CA ARG A 113 10.81 17.15 27.09
C ARG A 113 10.19 17.80 25.86
N GLN A 114 10.41 19.08 25.65
CA GLN A 114 9.93 19.81 24.48
C GLN A 114 10.53 19.28 23.18
N LYS A 115 11.86 19.04 23.15
CA LYS A 115 12.55 18.49 21.97
C LYS A 115 12.10 17.07 21.65
N LEU A 116 11.84 16.25 22.67
CA LEU A 116 11.29 14.90 22.49
C LEU A 116 9.94 14.95 21.81
N LYS A 117 9.02 15.80 22.32
CA LYS A 117 7.68 15.96 21.73
C LYS A 117 7.73 16.44 20.29
N VAL A 118 8.45 17.54 20.04
CA VAL A 118 8.59 18.11 18.69
C VAL A 118 9.26 17.11 17.75
N GLY A 119 10.22 16.33 18.22
CA GLY A 119 10.87 15.27 17.44
C GLY A 119 9.91 14.14 17.05
N GLN A 120 9.07 13.70 17.99
CA GLN A 120 8.04 12.68 17.72
C GLN A 120 7.01 13.17 16.70
N ASP A 121 6.52 14.41 16.87
CA ASP A 121 5.55 15.02 15.96
C ASP A 121 6.14 15.15 14.55
N SER A 122 7.40 15.63 14.45
CA SER A 122 8.11 15.77 13.16
C SER A 122 8.34 14.42 12.47
N LEU A 123 8.67 13.37 13.24
CA LEU A 123 8.85 12.03 12.68
C LEU A 123 7.53 11.45 12.13
N MET A 124 6.44 11.64 12.85
CA MET A 124 5.11 11.19 12.43
C MET A 124 4.63 11.92 11.19
N GLU A 125 4.84 13.24 11.13
CA GLU A 125 4.50 14.06 9.96
C GLU A 125 5.33 13.63 8.74
N LYS A 126 6.64 13.45 8.91
CA LYS A 126 7.52 12.99 7.83
C LYS A 126 7.16 11.59 7.34
N GLN A 127 6.81 10.69 8.25
CA GLN A 127 6.33 9.35 7.89
C GLN A 127 5.07 9.43 7.02
N LYS A 128 4.10 10.26 7.41
CA LYS A 128 2.88 10.47 6.61
C LYS A 128 3.20 11.04 5.23
N GLU A 129 4.01 12.10 5.17
CA GLU A 129 4.44 12.75 3.93
C GLU A 129 5.06 11.76 2.92
N LEU A 130 5.90 10.85 3.43
CA LEU A 130 6.61 9.88 2.58
C LEU A 130 5.75 8.68 2.19
N LEU A 131 4.92 8.16 3.11
CA LEU A 131 4.16 6.92 2.87
C LEU A 131 2.87 7.15 2.09
N GLU A 132 2.19 8.27 2.29
CA GLU A 132 0.91 8.54 1.62
C GLU A 132 1.02 8.50 0.08
N PRO A 133 1.98 9.17 -0.57
CA PRO A 133 2.16 9.08 -2.01
C PRO A 133 2.56 7.67 -2.49
N ILE A 134 3.35 6.93 -1.71
CA ILE A 134 3.75 5.56 -2.04
C ILE A 134 2.53 4.64 -2.08
N LEU A 135 1.68 4.69 -1.06
CA LEU A 135 0.46 3.89 -1.00
C LEU A 135 -0.51 4.26 -2.12
N GLN A 136 -0.59 5.55 -2.47
CA GLN A 136 -1.42 6.01 -3.59
C GLN A 136 -0.89 5.47 -4.93
N GLU A 137 0.41 5.51 -5.18
CA GLU A 137 1.02 4.96 -6.40
C GLU A 137 0.79 3.45 -6.54
N VAL A 138 0.93 2.71 -5.45
CA VAL A 138 0.63 1.27 -5.42
C VAL A 138 -0.82 1.03 -5.79
N LYS A 139 -1.75 1.76 -5.16
CA LYS A 139 -3.19 1.67 -5.43
C LYS A 139 -3.53 1.99 -6.88
N ASP A 140 -2.97 3.07 -7.42
CA ASP A 140 -3.24 3.52 -8.79
C ASP A 140 -2.77 2.49 -9.81
N LEU A 141 -1.58 1.90 -9.59
CA LEU A 141 -1.07 0.85 -10.46
C LEU A 141 -1.91 -0.44 -10.38
N ILE A 142 -2.41 -0.82 -9.20
CA ILE A 142 -3.33 -1.95 -9.04
C ILE A 142 -4.60 -1.71 -9.86
N ILE A 143 -5.18 -0.50 -9.77
CA ILE A 143 -6.38 -0.12 -10.54
C ILE A 143 -6.09 -0.14 -12.05
N GLN A 144 -4.93 0.36 -12.45
CA GLN A 144 -4.51 0.35 -13.85
C GLN A 144 -4.39 -1.08 -14.38
N ILE A 145 -3.66 -1.97 -13.70
CA ILE A 145 -3.53 -3.40 -14.05
C ILE A 145 -4.92 -4.07 -14.12
N GLY A 146 -5.76 -3.80 -13.13
CA GLY A 146 -7.13 -4.33 -13.10
C GLY A 146 -7.92 -4.01 -14.36
N LYS A 147 -7.83 -2.75 -14.84
CA LYS A 147 -8.51 -2.29 -16.05
C LYS A 147 -7.86 -2.82 -17.33
N GLU A 148 -6.55 -2.70 -17.47
CA GLU A 148 -5.79 -3.09 -18.66
C GLU A 148 -5.89 -4.60 -18.93
N GLU A 149 -5.75 -5.40 -17.89
CA GLU A 149 -5.73 -6.85 -17.99
C GLU A 149 -7.10 -7.49 -17.71
N LYS A 150 -8.14 -6.67 -17.54
CA LYS A 150 -9.54 -7.08 -17.36
C LYS A 150 -9.75 -8.03 -16.16
N TYR A 151 -9.09 -7.74 -15.04
CA TYR A 151 -9.38 -8.45 -13.80
C TYR A 151 -10.78 -8.09 -13.31
N SER A 152 -11.55 -9.11 -12.93
CA SER A 152 -12.86 -8.94 -12.29
C SER A 152 -12.73 -8.56 -10.82
N LEU A 153 -11.65 -9.04 -10.17
CA LEU A 153 -11.38 -8.78 -8.76
C LEU A 153 -9.88 -8.93 -8.49
N ILE A 154 -9.32 -7.98 -7.74
CA ILE A 154 -7.98 -8.09 -7.16
C ILE A 154 -8.11 -7.93 -5.65
N LEU A 155 -7.61 -8.89 -4.88
CA LEU A 155 -7.67 -8.93 -3.42
C LEU A 155 -6.28 -8.83 -2.80
N ASP A 156 -6.20 -8.32 -1.58
CA ASP A 156 -5.02 -8.50 -0.76
C ASP A 156 -4.89 -9.97 -0.31
N LYS A 157 -3.66 -10.50 -0.37
CA LYS A 157 -3.36 -11.89 0.01
C LYS A 157 -3.72 -12.21 1.46
N GLN A 158 -3.71 -11.21 2.35
CA GLN A 158 -4.10 -11.37 3.75
C GLN A 158 -5.60 -11.70 3.93
N ALA A 159 -6.43 -11.40 2.93
CA ALA A 159 -7.85 -11.74 2.94
C ALA A 159 -8.14 -13.21 2.55
N ALA A 160 -7.12 -13.98 2.13
CA ALA A 160 -7.27 -15.36 1.67
C ALA A 160 -6.41 -16.31 2.50
N LEU A 161 -7.00 -17.45 2.89
CA LEU A 161 -6.27 -18.51 3.60
C LEU A 161 -5.36 -19.33 2.68
N PHE A 162 -5.71 -19.43 1.41
CA PHE A 162 -4.94 -20.14 0.37
C PHE A 162 -5.14 -19.48 -0.98
N VAL A 163 -4.04 -19.32 -1.73
CA VAL A 163 -4.03 -18.79 -3.09
C VAL A 163 -3.02 -19.59 -3.92
N GLU A 164 -3.46 -20.10 -5.07
CA GLU A 164 -2.55 -20.69 -6.04
C GLU A 164 -1.64 -19.61 -6.65
N SER A 165 -0.37 -19.93 -6.87
CA SER A 165 0.65 -18.99 -7.37
C SER A 165 0.28 -18.33 -8.70
N LYS A 166 -0.54 -18.98 -9.54
CA LYS A 166 -1.00 -18.43 -10.83
C LYS A 166 -1.85 -17.16 -10.70
N TYR A 167 -2.46 -16.93 -9.52
CA TYR A 167 -3.27 -15.74 -9.23
C TYR A 167 -2.47 -14.63 -8.55
N ASP A 168 -1.22 -14.91 -8.13
CA ASP A 168 -0.40 -13.96 -7.40
C ASP A 168 0.28 -12.97 -8.37
N LEU A 169 -0.11 -11.69 -8.28
CA LEU A 169 0.38 -10.59 -9.10
C LEU A 169 1.49 -9.78 -8.42
N THR A 170 1.89 -10.17 -7.21
CA THR A 170 2.80 -9.39 -6.36
C THR A 170 4.10 -9.03 -7.06
N ASP A 171 4.79 -10.02 -7.63
CA ASP A 171 6.10 -9.79 -8.25
C ASP A 171 6.00 -8.96 -9.54
N SER A 172 4.92 -9.14 -10.32
CA SER A 172 4.65 -8.32 -11.50
C SER A 172 4.39 -6.86 -11.13
N LEU A 173 3.63 -6.62 -10.06
CA LEU A 173 3.37 -5.26 -9.56
C LEU A 173 4.66 -4.59 -9.07
N ILE A 174 5.49 -5.29 -8.29
CA ILE A 174 6.79 -4.80 -7.81
C ILE A 174 7.68 -4.38 -8.98
N LEU A 175 7.76 -5.23 -10.01
CA LEU A 175 8.57 -4.95 -11.20
C LEU A 175 8.10 -3.66 -11.88
N ARG A 176 6.79 -3.51 -12.15
CA ARG A 176 6.21 -2.32 -12.81
C ARG A 176 6.41 -1.05 -11.98
N LEU A 177 6.25 -1.12 -10.65
CA LEU A 177 6.51 0.02 -9.75
C LEU A 177 7.97 0.48 -9.84
N ASN A 178 8.91 -0.47 -9.75
CA ASN A 178 10.33 -0.16 -9.78
C ASN A 178 10.79 0.35 -11.16
N GLU A 179 10.22 -0.16 -12.26
CA GLU A 179 10.49 0.35 -13.61
C GLU A 179 9.99 1.78 -13.78
N LYS A 180 8.76 2.07 -13.29
CA LYS A 180 8.21 3.42 -13.31
C LYS A 180 9.07 4.37 -12.52
N TYR A 181 9.45 4.01 -11.31
CA TYR A 181 10.28 4.83 -10.43
C TYR A 181 11.64 5.17 -11.05
N LYS A 182 12.29 4.19 -11.69
CA LYS A 182 13.56 4.42 -12.43
C LYS A 182 13.38 5.41 -13.58
N LYS A 183 12.30 5.33 -14.34
CA LYS A 183 12.02 6.27 -15.45
C LYS A 183 11.80 7.69 -14.93
N ASP A 184 10.97 7.83 -13.88
CA ASP A 184 10.67 9.14 -13.27
C ASP A 184 11.94 9.80 -12.67
N GLY A 185 12.89 9.00 -12.15
CA GLY A 185 14.20 9.47 -11.69
C GLY A 185 15.09 9.98 -12.84
N GLN A 186 15.16 9.24 -13.95
CA GLN A 186 15.97 9.64 -15.12
C GLN A 186 15.46 10.90 -15.81
N ASP A 187 14.14 11.11 -15.82
CA ASP A 187 13.54 12.31 -16.44
C ASP A 187 13.77 13.57 -15.59
N LYS A 188 13.87 13.43 -14.27
CA LYS A 188 14.22 14.54 -13.36
C LYS A 188 15.66 14.98 -13.53
N ASP A 189 16.60 14.07 -13.71
CA ASP A 189 18.01 14.40 -13.93
C ASP A 189 18.23 15.17 -15.26
N LYS A 190 17.50 14.80 -16.31
CA LYS A 190 17.56 15.48 -17.63
C LYS A 190 16.90 16.87 -17.64
N SER A 191 16.00 17.15 -16.68
CA SER A 191 15.34 18.47 -16.60
C SER A 191 16.13 19.48 -15.78
N ASN A 192 17.20 19.06 -15.11
CA ASN A 192 18.06 19.91 -14.26
C ASN A 192 19.42 20.22 -14.93
N GLU A 193 19.66 19.74 -16.16
CA GLU A 193 20.77 20.13 -17.04
C GLU A 193 20.32 21.20 -18.04
#